data_e897d620b2316cc3e8b093c18c53675f
#
_entry.id   e897d620b2316cc3e8b093c18c53675f
#
_cell.length_a   1.000
_cell.length_b   1.000
_cell.length_c   1.000
_cell.angle_alpha   90.00
_cell.angle_beta   90.00
_cell.angle_gamma   90.00
#
_symmetry.space_group_name_H-M   'P 1'
#
loop_
_entity.id
_entity.type
_entity.pdbx_description
1 polymer ?
#
loop_
_entity_poly.entity_id
_entity_poly.type
_entity_poly.pdbx_seq_one_letter_code
_entity_poly.pdbx_strand_id
1 'polypeptide(L)'
;VGTGPFRLTQFTAELVRLESHDYYHLRHPLLKAVEYWITPPLFEKDLGTSCQHPVQITIGKPEDLPLVSQVSSGISLGFCYLTLRKSSRLTLWQARKVITIIHQSGLLQTLEVGENLITASNALLPGWTIPQWEVPDEVKLPETLTLAYHLPVELHAMAEQLRTTLAAEGCELKIIFHHAKNWDDTTPLAQADLMMGDRLIGEAPEYTLEQWLRCDPLWPHVFTASTYAHLHSTLDAVQLMPDEENRHNALKAVFTQLMDNATLTPLFNYHYRISAPPGVNGVRLTPRGWFEFTEAWLPTPSQ
;
A
#
# COMPACT_ATOMS: atom_id res chain seq x y z
N VAL A 1 12.92 -14.02 20.28
CA VAL A 1 14.15 -14.68 19.78
C VAL A 1 13.94 -14.92 18.30
N GLY A 2 14.72 -14.25 17.44
CA GLY A 2 14.66 -14.41 16.00
C GLY A 2 15.87 -15.18 15.48
N THR A 3 15.75 -15.73 14.26
CA THR A 3 16.83 -16.44 13.55
C THR A 3 17.51 -15.55 12.51
N GLY A 4 17.22 -14.25 12.50
CA GLY A 4 17.75 -13.29 11.52
C GLY A 4 19.19 -12.85 11.78
N PRO A 5 19.81 -12.13 10.83
CA PRO A 5 21.21 -11.66 10.91
C PRO A 5 21.41 -10.55 11.95
N PHE A 6 20.34 -9.92 12.40
CA PHE A 6 20.36 -8.89 13.42
C PHE A 6 19.43 -9.25 14.57
N ARG A 7 19.80 -8.81 15.79
CA ARG A 7 18.97 -8.93 17.00
C ARG A 7 18.51 -7.56 17.46
N LEU A 8 17.29 -7.47 17.95
CA LEU A 8 16.75 -6.26 18.56
C LEU A 8 17.43 -6.01 19.91
N THR A 9 18.06 -4.85 20.05
CA THR A 9 18.75 -4.45 21.30
C THR A 9 18.11 -3.24 21.96
N GLN A 10 17.38 -2.41 21.20
CA GLN A 10 16.64 -1.28 21.75
C GLN A 10 15.32 -1.10 20.98
N PHE A 11 14.26 -0.84 21.74
CA PHE A 11 12.94 -0.54 21.20
C PHE A 11 12.28 0.53 22.09
N THR A 12 12.25 1.76 21.58
CA THR A 12 11.63 2.92 22.25
C THR A 12 10.63 3.59 21.30
N ALA A 13 9.94 4.61 21.77
CA ALA A 13 9.05 5.40 20.93
C ALA A 13 9.78 6.17 19.80
N GLU A 14 11.09 6.33 19.92
CA GLU A 14 11.90 7.18 19.04
C GLU A 14 12.92 6.38 18.21
N LEU A 15 13.31 5.20 18.69
CA LEU A 15 14.41 4.44 18.11
C LEU A 15 14.17 2.94 18.21
N VAL A 16 14.33 2.27 17.07
CA VAL A 16 14.51 0.81 17.02
C VAL A 16 15.96 0.54 16.62
N ARG A 17 16.73 -0.14 17.48
CA ARG A 17 18.12 -0.51 17.22
C ARG A 17 18.27 -2.02 17.11
N LEU A 18 18.89 -2.42 16.03
CA LEU A 18 19.24 -3.80 15.73
C LEU A 18 20.77 -3.90 15.73
N GLU A 19 21.32 -4.95 16.32
CA GLU A 19 22.75 -5.24 16.27
C GLU A 19 23.02 -6.57 15.60
N SER A 20 24.18 -6.72 14.97
CA SER A 20 24.58 -7.98 14.33
C SER A 20 24.46 -9.15 15.32
N HIS A 21 23.98 -10.26 14.84
CA HIS A 21 23.74 -11.45 15.65
C HIS A 21 24.94 -12.41 15.53
N ASP A 22 25.74 -12.53 16.58
CA ASP A 22 26.99 -13.32 16.58
C ASP A 22 26.79 -14.82 16.29
N TYR A 23 25.59 -15.34 16.56
CA TYR A 23 25.23 -16.74 16.33
C TYR A 23 24.34 -16.94 15.09
N TYR A 24 24.36 -15.98 14.17
CA TYR A 24 23.61 -16.14 12.93
C TYR A 24 24.21 -17.28 12.09
N HIS A 25 23.35 -18.19 11.64
CA HIS A 25 23.75 -19.46 11.02
C HIS A 25 24.18 -19.36 9.54
N LEU A 26 23.98 -18.21 8.93
CA LEU A 26 24.43 -17.91 7.56
C LEU A 26 25.55 -16.86 7.56
N ARG A 27 25.75 -16.16 6.47
CA ARG A 27 26.76 -15.12 6.34
C ARG A 27 26.48 -13.96 7.31
N HIS A 28 27.44 -13.63 8.15
CA HIS A 28 27.35 -12.50 9.05
C HIS A 28 27.23 -11.17 8.28
N PRO A 29 26.34 -10.27 8.71
CA PRO A 29 26.25 -8.94 8.12
C PRO A 29 27.53 -8.15 8.36
N LEU A 30 27.89 -7.31 7.38
CA LEU A 30 29.07 -6.43 7.46
C LEU A 30 28.80 -5.20 8.35
N LEU A 31 27.55 -4.81 8.48
CA LEU A 31 27.14 -3.76 9.40
C LEU A 31 27.08 -4.29 10.84
N LYS A 32 27.59 -3.51 11.78
CA LYS A 32 27.51 -3.83 13.22
C LYS A 32 26.14 -3.56 13.82
N ALA A 33 25.48 -2.50 13.35
CA ALA A 33 24.17 -2.09 13.81
C ALA A 33 23.37 -1.41 12.70
N VAL A 34 22.04 -1.47 12.81
CA VAL A 34 21.05 -0.75 12.01
C VAL A 34 20.13 -0.02 12.98
N GLU A 35 19.88 1.25 12.75
CA GLU A 35 19.00 2.07 13.56
C GLU A 35 17.86 2.62 12.70
N TYR A 36 16.63 2.45 13.18
CA TYR A 36 15.44 3.07 12.62
C TYR A 36 15.01 4.19 13.58
N TRP A 37 15.19 5.42 13.14
CA TRP A 37 14.73 6.57 13.86
C TRP A 37 13.28 6.87 13.48
N ILE A 38 12.41 6.91 14.49
CA ILE A 38 10.99 7.21 14.30
C ILE A 38 10.87 8.73 14.27
N THR A 39 10.76 9.27 13.07
CA THR A 39 10.57 10.70 12.86
C THR A 39 9.08 11.09 12.97
N PRO A 40 8.77 12.34 13.29
CA PRO A 40 7.41 12.85 13.20
C PRO A 40 6.78 12.56 11.83
N PRO A 41 5.45 12.56 11.72
CA PRO A 41 4.76 12.25 10.48
C PRO A 41 5.30 13.04 9.30
N LEU A 42 5.38 12.40 8.14
CA LEU A 42 5.93 12.92 6.86
C LEU A 42 5.29 14.22 6.33
N PHE A 43 4.37 14.81 7.07
CA PHE A 43 3.74 16.10 6.78
C PHE A 43 4.58 17.32 7.17
N GLU A 44 5.65 17.13 7.93
CA GLU A 44 6.56 18.22 8.31
C GLU A 44 7.76 18.26 7.34
N LYS A 45 7.97 19.42 6.74
CA LYS A 45 8.97 19.68 5.69
C LYS A 45 10.44 19.48 6.09
N ASP A 46 10.73 19.18 7.35
CA ASP A 46 12.09 19.21 7.91
C ASP A 46 12.75 17.83 8.11
N LEU A 47 12.36 16.82 7.36
CA LEU A 47 12.94 15.47 7.47
C LEU A 47 14.44 15.38 7.14
N GLY A 48 15.01 16.42 6.51
CA GLY A 48 16.40 16.38 6.02
C GLY A 48 17.47 16.85 7.01
N THR A 49 17.13 17.52 8.10
CA THR A 49 18.13 18.29 8.86
C THR A 49 18.50 17.75 10.24
N SER A 50 17.78 16.76 10.77
CA SER A 50 17.99 16.34 12.17
C SER A 50 18.81 15.07 12.39
N CYS A 51 19.17 14.32 11.35
CA CYS A 51 19.95 13.10 11.50
C CYS A 51 21.45 13.37 11.39
N GLN A 52 22.14 13.44 12.51
CA GLN A 52 23.61 13.52 12.61
C GLN A 52 24.31 12.16 12.41
N HIS A 53 23.65 11.20 11.78
CA HIS A 53 24.18 9.85 11.59
C HIS A 53 24.98 9.75 10.30
N PRO A 54 26.07 8.96 10.26
CA PRO A 54 26.95 8.81 9.10
C PRO A 54 26.25 8.15 7.90
N VAL A 55 25.13 7.45 8.14
CA VAL A 55 24.33 6.80 7.09
C VAL A 55 22.90 7.23 7.23
N GLN A 56 22.39 7.88 6.20
CA GLN A 56 21.00 8.25 6.10
C GLN A 56 20.39 7.54 4.88
N ILE A 57 19.37 6.75 5.12
CA ILE A 57 18.56 6.16 4.08
C ILE A 57 17.20 6.84 4.17
N THR A 58 16.80 7.50 3.09
CA THR A 58 15.57 8.27 3.06
C THR A 58 14.66 7.69 1.98
N ILE A 59 13.39 7.56 2.30
CA ILE A 59 12.33 7.23 1.35
C ILE A 59 11.50 8.50 1.19
N GLY A 60 11.30 8.96 -0.05
CA GLY A 60 10.52 10.18 -0.27
C GLY A 60 10.60 10.68 -1.71
N LYS A 61 10.07 11.86 -1.93
CA LYS A 61 10.14 12.55 -3.22
C LYS A 61 11.61 12.89 -3.56
N PRO A 62 12.03 12.81 -4.84
CA PRO A 62 13.40 13.11 -5.26
C PRO A 62 13.86 14.51 -4.87
N GLU A 63 12.98 15.50 -4.96
CA GLU A 63 13.25 16.90 -4.63
C GLU A 63 13.45 17.16 -3.13
N ASP A 64 12.91 16.29 -2.28
CA ASP A 64 13.01 16.40 -0.82
C ASP A 64 14.24 15.67 -0.26
N LEU A 65 14.98 14.96 -1.12
CA LEU A 65 16.13 14.18 -0.71
C LEU A 65 17.42 15.02 -0.76
N PRO A 66 18.30 14.91 0.26
CA PRO A 66 19.59 15.57 0.22
C PRO A 66 20.41 15.06 -0.97
N LEU A 67 21.37 15.87 -1.43
CA LEU A 67 22.31 15.51 -2.51
C LEU A 67 22.91 14.13 -2.26
N VAL A 68 22.53 13.15 -3.06
CA VAL A 68 22.91 11.75 -2.92
C VAL A 68 23.62 11.27 -4.17
N SER A 69 24.65 10.47 -3.99
CA SER A 69 25.45 9.93 -5.10
C SER A 69 24.87 8.68 -5.72
N GLN A 70 23.97 7.98 -5.02
CA GLN A 70 23.36 6.75 -5.50
C GLN A 70 21.87 6.72 -5.23
N VAL A 71 21.08 6.55 -6.27
CA VAL A 71 19.65 6.32 -6.21
C VAL A 71 19.40 4.92 -6.75
N SER A 72 18.91 4.05 -5.90
CA SER A 72 18.37 2.76 -6.32
C SER A 72 16.85 2.88 -6.44
N SER A 73 16.33 2.69 -7.64
CA SER A 73 14.89 2.59 -7.86
C SER A 73 14.48 1.13 -7.82
N GLY A 74 13.62 0.78 -6.87
CA GLY A 74 12.95 -0.51 -6.84
C GLY A 74 11.53 -0.41 -7.39
N ILE A 75 11.09 -1.40 -8.16
CA ILE A 75 9.67 -1.55 -8.49
C ILE A 75 9.01 -2.12 -7.23
N SER A 76 8.12 -1.35 -6.63
CA SER A 76 7.25 -1.89 -5.62
C SER A 76 6.25 -2.83 -6.29
N LEU A 77 6.25 -4.07 -5.88
CA LEU A 77 5.19 -5.00 -6.25
C LEU A 77 3.99 -4.78 -5.32
N GLY A 78 3.33 -3.63 -5.47
CA GLY A 78 2.18 -3.25 -4.67
C GLY A 78 1.29 -2.24 -5.38
N PHE A 79 0.11 -2.05 -4.83
CA PHE A 79 -0.88 -1.11 -5.34
C PHE A 79 -1.65 -0.44 -4.21
N CYS A 80 -2.13 0.74 -4.48
CA CYS A 80 -3.18 1.38 -3.69
C CYS A 80 -4.54 1.04 -4.30
N TYR A 81 -5.52 0.89 -3.45
CA TYR A 81 -6.85 0.45 -3.83
C TYR A 81 -7.96 1.25 -3.14
N LEU A 82 -9.14 1.20 -3.73
CA LEU A 82 -10.39 1.59 -3.11
C LEU A 82 -11.32 0.37 -3.05
N THR A 83 -11.94 0.15 -1.89
CA THR A 83 -13.04 -0.79 -1.73
C THR A 83 -14.34 -0.05 -1.40
N LEU A 84 -15.45 -0.57 -1.89
CA LEU A 84 -16.78 -0.05 -1.66
C LEU A 84 -17.58 -1.07 -0.86
N ARG A 85 -18.16 -0.63 0.26
CA ARG A 85 -18.88 -1.52 1.17
C ARG A 85 -20.21 -1.99 0.57
N LYS A 86 -20.43 -3.30 0.50
CA LYS A 86 -21.67 -3.90 -0.03
C LYS A 86 -22.92 -3.59 0.79
N SER A 87 -22.77 -3.36 2.08
CA SER A 87 -23.86 -2.92 2.96
C SER A 87 -24.00 -1.39 2.98
N SER A 88 -23.26 -0.67 2.14
CA SER A 88 -23.38 0.77 2.00
C SER A 88 -24.71 1.14 1.31
N ARG A 89 -24.99 2.43 1.37
CA ARG A 89 -26.15 3.03 0.71
C ARG A 89 -26.02 3.10 -0.81
N LEU A 90 -24.86 2.67 -1.36
CA LEU A 90 -24.58 2.72 -2.78
C LEU A 90 -25.25 1.56 -3.53
N THR A 91 -26.01 1.91 -4.56
CA THR A 91 -26.42 0.95 -5.59
C THR A 91 -25.20 0.56 -6.44
N LEU A 92 -25.30 -0.53 -7.19
CA LEU A 92 -24.24 -0.95 -8.11
C LEU A 92 -23.84 0.15 -9.11
N TRP A 93 -24.82 0.85 -9.66
CA TRP A 93 -24.55 1.93 -10.62
C TRP A 93 -23.89 3.15 -9.98
N GLN A 94 -24.27 3.48 -8.74
CA GLN A 94 -23.61 4.54 -7.98
C GLN A 94 -22.16 4.16 -7.66
N ALA A 95 -21.91 2.91 -7.28
CA ALA A 95 -20.55 2.40 -7.04
C ALA A 95 -19.70 2.47 -8.32
N ARG A 96 -20.24 2.02 -9.47
CA ARG A 96 -19.60 2.13 -10.78
C ARG A 96 -19.35 3.58 -11.16
N LYS A 97 -20.28 4.50 -10.88
CA LYS A 97 -20.10 5.93 -11.12
C LYS A 97 -18.93 6.50 -10.32
N VAL A 98 -18.80 6.18 -9.03
CA VAL A 98 -17.66 6.61 -8.21
C VAL A 98 -16.33 6.15 -8.82
N ILE A 99 -16.22 4.87 -9.20
CA ILE A 99 -15.00 4.33 -9.80
C ILE A 99 -14.70 5.01 -11.14
N THR A 100 -15.73 5.22 -11.98
CA THR A 100 -15.59 5.89 -13.27
C THR A 100 -15.07 7.33 -13.10
N ILE A 101 -15.61 8.07 -12.14
CA ILE A 101 -15.16 9.42 -11.81
C ILE A 101 -13.67 9.39 -11.42
N ILE A 102 -13.24 8.46 -10.57
CA ILE A 102 -11.85 8.35 -10.14
C ILE A 102 -10.91 8.13 -11.32
N HIS A 103 -11.24 7.21 -12.22
CA HIS A 103 -10.36 6.85 -13.33
C HIS A 103 -10.41 7.81 -14.52
N GLN A 104 -11.51 8.54 -14.71
CA GLN A 104 -11.67 9.45 -15.86
C GLN A 104 -11.37 10.90 -15.53
N SER A 105 -11.46 11.32 -14.28
CA SER A 105 -11.25 12.72 -13.87
C SER A 105 -9.80 13.20 -13.92
N GLY A 106 -8.85 12.33 -14.20
CA GLY A 106 -7.42 12.65 -14.08
C GLY A 106 -6.95 12.80 -12.61
N LEU A 107 -7.78 12.43 -11.66
CA LEU A 107 -7.53 12.54 -10.22
C LEU A 107 -6.19 11.93 -9.81
N LEU A 108 -5.85 10.78 -10.38
CA LEU A 108 -4.60 10.08 -10.12
C LEU A 108 -3.36 10.77 -10.72
N GLN A 109 -3.57 11.63 -11.71
CA GLN A 109 -2.51 12.38 -12.41
C GLN A 109 -2.21 13.72 -11.72
N THR A 110 -3.13 14.19 -10.87
CA THR A 110 -2.99 15.46 -10.16
C THR A 110 -2.31 15.32 -8.79
N LEU A 111 -2.01 14.10 -8.38
CA LEU A 111 -1.25 13.88 -7.15
C LEU A 111 0.15 14.45 -7.33
N GLU A 112 0.52 15.40 -6.47
CA GLU A 112 1.86 16.00 -6.42
C GLU A 112 2.90 15.01 -5.87
N VAL A 113 3.05 13.89 -6.54
CA VAL A 113 4.04 12.86 -6.23
C VAL A 113 4.92 12.75 -7.45
N GLY A 114 6.24 12.80 -7.26
CA GLY A 114 7.20 12.79 -8.36
C GLY A 114 6.88 11.70 -9.38
N GLU A 115 6.96 12.01 -10.66
CA GLU A 115 6.51 11.19 -11.81
C GLU A 115 6.96 9.72 -11.78
N ASN A 116 8.00 9.41 -10.99
CA ASN A 116 8.57 8.07 -10.88
C ASN A 116 8.09 7.27 -9.66
N LEU A 117 7.24 7.81 -8.81
CA LEU A 117 6.81 7.17 -7.56
C LEU A 117 5.37 6.67 -7.60
N ILE A 118 4.53 7.23 -8.47
CA ILE A 118 3.14 6.80 -8.65
C ILE A 118 2.87 6.59 -10.13
N THR A 119 2.24 5.47 -10.45
CA THR A 119 1.71 5.20 -11.79
C THR A 119 0.24 4.83 -11.63
N ALA A 120 -0.65 5.63 -12.22
CA ALA A 120 -2.07 5.30 -12.26
C ALA A 120 -2.27 3.90 -12.84
N SER A 121 -3.09 3.10 -12.20
CA SER A 121 -3.32 1.71 -12.60
C SER A 121 -4.80 1.40 -12.67
N ASN A 122 -5.18 0.70 -13.73
CA ASN A 122 -6.49 0.09 -13.88
C ASN A 122 -6.43 -1.44 -13.73
N ALA A 123 -5.33 -1.97 -13.24
CA ALA A 123 -5.11 -3.40 -13.07
C ALA A 123 -4.49 -3.71 -11.69
N LEU A 124 -4.93 -4.77 -11.05
CA LEU A 124 -4.33 -5.33 -9.84
C LEU A 124 -3.01 -6.05 -10.15
N LEU A 125 -3.03 -6.87 -11.18
CA LEU A 125 -1.90 -7.58 -11.75
C LEU A 125 -1.96 -7.45 -13.28
N PRO A 126 -0.87 -7.77 -13.99
CA PRO A 126 -0.89 -7.82 -15.45
C PRO A 126 -2.06 -8.67 -15.97
N GLY A 127 -2.94 -8.07 -16.76
CA GLY A 127 -4.12 -8.72 -17.31
C GLY A 127 -5.32 -8.90 -16.35
N TRP A 128 -5.26 -8.33 -15.12
CA TRP A 128 -6.38 -8.31 -14.16
C TRP A 128 -6.96 -6.90 -14.10
N THR A 129 -7.51 -6.45 -15.20
CA THR A 129 -7.99 -5.07 -15.38
C THR A 129 -9.42 -4.88 -14.89
N ILE A 130 -9.72 -3.66 -14.46
CA ILE A 130 -11.10 -3.27 -14.14
C ILE A 130 -11.93 -3.24 -15.43
N PRO A 131 -13.21 -3.65 -15.36
CA PRO A 131 -14.14 -3.48 -16.46
C PRO A 131 -14.40 -1.99 -16.74
N GLN A 132 -14.74 -1.68 -17.98
CA GLN A 132 -15.28 -0.37 -18.34
C GLN A 132 -16.79 -0.46 -18.36
N TRP A 133 -17.47 0.49 -17.71
CA TRP A 133 -18.92 0.54 -17.68
C TRP A 133 -19.41 1.81 -18.36
N GLU A 134 -20.47 1.69 -19.12
CA GLU A 134 -21.28 2.82 -19.58
C GLU A 134 -22.27 3.15 -18.46
N VAL A 135 -21.90 4.11 -17.61
CA VAL A 135 -22.77 4.53 -16.50
C VAL A 135 -23.81 5.50 -17.04
N PRO A 136 -25.12 5.21 -16.85
CA PRO A 136 -26.19 6.10 -17.30
C PRO A 136 -26.08 7.49 -16.66
N ASP A 137 -26.34 8.55 -17.44
CA ASP A 137 -26.22 9.95 -17.00
C ASP A 137 -27.16 10.29 -15.84
N GLU A 138 -28.35 9.63 -15.79
CA GLU A 138 -29.33 9.81 -14.73
C GLU A 138 -28.93 9.27 -13.36
N VAL A 139 -27.86 8.48 -13.29
CA VAL A 139 -27.35 7.95 -12.02
C VAL A 139 -26.81 9.10 -11.15
N LYS A 140 -27.50 9.40 -10.07
CA LYS A 140 -27.10 10.40 -9.08
C LYS A 140 -26.40 9.73 -7.91
N LEU A 141 -25.33 10.36 -7.42
CA LEU A 141 -24.67 9.94 -6.19
C LEU A 141 -25.55 10.30 -4.97
N PRO A 142 -25.35 9.62 -3.82
CA PRO A 142 -25.93 10.06 -2.56
C PRO A 142 -25.46 11.47 -2.19
N GLU A 143 -26.24 12.21 -1.41
CA GLU A 143 -25.86 13.53 -0.92
C GLU A 143 -24.57 13.51 -0.10
N THR A 144 -24.31 12.42 0.63
CA THR A 144 -23.12 12.26 1.46
C THR A 144 -22.57 10.84 1.35
N LEU A 145 -21.25 10.72 1.34
CA LEU A 145 -20.50 9.48 1.47
C LEU A 145 -19.42 9.64 2.55
N THR A 146 -18.99 8.54 3.12
CA THR A 146 -17.90 8.49 4.10
C THR A 146 -16.76 7.65 3.58
N LEU A 147 -15.56 8.21 3.57
CA LEU A 147 -14.32 7.55 3.16
C LEU A 147 -13.42 7.36 4.37
N ALA A 148 -13.01 6.14 4.65
CA ALA A 148 -11.91 5.85 5.56
C ALA A 148 -10.64 5.54 4.77
N TYR A 149 -9.50 6.04 5.22
CA TYR A 149 -8.19 5.70 4.66
C TYR A 149 -7.12 5.61 5.75
N HIS A 150 -6.03 4.93 5.44
CA HIS A 150 -4.83 4.88 6.25
C HIS A 150 -3.60 5.22 5.38
N LEU A 151 -2.41 5.29 5.97
CA LEU A 151 -1.18 5.53 5.20
C LEU A 151 -1.06 4.60 3.98
N PRO A 152 -0.43 5.00 2.88
CA PRO A 152 0.56 6.08 2.77
C PRO A 152 -0.05 7.49 2.56
N VAL A 153 0.83 8.47 2.61
CA VAL A 153 0.52 9.92 2.53
C VAL A 153 -0.21 10.31 1.24
N GLU A 154 0.09 9.63 0.15
CA GLU A 154 -0.55 9.82 -1.15
C GLU A 154 -2.06 9.60 -1.08
N LEU A 155 -2.50 8.71 -0.20
CA LEU A 155 -3.93 8.47 0.01
C LEU A 155 -4.63 9.66 0.67
N HIS A 156 -3.92 10.45 1.50
CA HIS A 156 -4.48 11.70 2.02
C HIS A 156 -4.74 12.71 0.90
N ALA A 157 -3.74 12.96 0.07
CA ALA A 157 -3.89 13.88 -1.07
C ALA A 157 -5.00 13.39 -2.00
N MET A 158 -5.07 12.10 -2.26
CA MET A 158 -6.14 11.51 -3.08
C MET A 158 -7.52 11.66 -2.44
N ALA A 159 -7.66 11.45 -1.13
CA ALA A 159 -8.92 11.63 -0.41
C ALA A 159 -9.44 13.06 -0.54
N GLU A 160 -8.57 14.07 -0.40
CA GLU A 160 -8.91 15.47 -0.56
C GLU A 160 -9.30 15.83 -2.00
N GLN A 161 -8.58 15.31 -2.98
CA GLN A 161 -8.92 15.46 -4.39
C GLN A 161 -10.28 14.81 -4.70
N LEU A 162 -10.51 13.59 -4.21
CA LEU A 162 -11.77 12.89 -4.39
C LEU A 162 -12.93 13.66 -3.75
N ARG A 163 -12.73 14.26 -2.58
CA ARG A 163 -13.73 15.11 -1.92
C ARG A 163 -14.14 16.27 -2.83
N THR A 164 -13.17 16.95 -3.42
CA THR A 164 -13.43 18.06 -4.34
C THR A 164 -14.16 17.59 -5.60
N THR A 165 -13.75 16.46 -6.17
CA THR A 165 -14.34 15.91 -7.38
C THR A 165 -15.79 15.43 -7.16
N LEU A 166 -16.06 14.76 -6.04
CA LEU A 166 -17.42 14.31 -5.71
C LEU A 166 -18.34 15.47 -5.33
N ALA A 167 -17.82 16.54 -4.74
CA ALA A 167 -18.59 17.75 -4.46
C ALA A 167 -19.13 18.39 -5.75
N ALA A 168 -18.36 18.36 -6.85
CA ALA A 168 -18.82 18.82 -8.16
C ALA A 168 -19.99 17.97 -8.72
N GLU A 169 -20.11 16.73 -8.29
CA GLU A 169 -21.21 15.81 -8.61
C GLU A 169 -22.39 15.88 -7.60
N GLY A 170 -22.34 16.85 -6.69
CA GLY A 170 -23.38 17.05 -5.65
C GLY A 170 -23.29 16.08 -4.49
N CYS A 171 -22.14 15.45 -4.25
CA CYS A 171 -21.92 14.49 -3.17
C CYS A 171 -20.85 15.01 -2.19
N GLU A 172 -21.22 15.24 -0.94
CA GLU A 172 -20.30 15.59 0.14
C GLU A 172 -19.53 14.33 0.59
N LEU A 173 -18.19 14.37 0.54
CA LEU A 173 -17.35 13.29 1.04
C LEU A 173 -16.80 13.64 2.43
N LYS A 174 -17.22 12.86 3.44
CA LYS A 174 -16.66 12.91 4.80
C LYS A 174 -15.45 11.99 4.87
N ILE A 175 -14.29 12.53 5.29
CA ILE A 175 -13.03 11.80 5.33
C ILE A 175 -12.71 11.44 6.77
N ILE A 176 -12.36 10.17 7.01
CA ILE A 176 -11.90 9.65 8.29
C ILE A 176 -10.50 9.07 8.09
N PHE A 177 -9.53 9.63 8.82
CA PHE A 177 -8.20 9.05 8.86
C PHE A 177 -8.12 7.96 9.92
N HIS A 178 -7.84 6.73 9.50
CA HIS A 178 -7.60 5.60 10.39
C HIS A 178 -6.13 5.55 10.77
N HIS A 179 -5.80 6.04 11.96
CA HIS A 179 -4.42 6.15 12.42
C HIS A 179 -3.84 4.77 12.79
N ALA A 180 -2.61 4.50 12.37
CA ALA A 180 -1.90 3.25 12.66
C ALA A 180 -1.78 2.90 14.16
N LYS A 181 -1.79 3.89 15.05
CA LYS A 181 -1.81 3.68 16.50
C LYS A 181 -3.09 3.02 16.99
N ASN A 182 -4.16 3.12 16.24
CA ASN A 182 -5.48 2.58 16.56
C ASN A 182 -5.84 1.43 15.62
N TRP A 183 -4.83 0.66 15.18
CA TRP A 183 -5.01 -0.41 14.19
C TRP A 183 -6.06 -1.44 14.62
N ASP A 184 -6.20 -1.68 15.92
CA ASP A 184 -7.21 -2.60 16.48
C ASP A 184 -8.63 -1.99 16.51
N ASP A 185 -8.77 -0.67 16.35
CA ASP A 185 -10.06 0.00 16.27
C ASP A 185 -10.60 -0.05 14.84
N THR A 186 -11.49 -0.99 14.57
CA THR A 186 -12.15 -1.15 13.28
C THR A 186 -13.40 -0.26 13.11
N THR A 187 -13.72 0.58 14.08
CA THR A 187 -14.90 1.48 14.03
C THR A 187 -14.92 2.38 12.79
N PRO A 188 -13.78 3.02 12.37
CA PRO A 188 -13.76 3.81 11.15
C PRO A 188 -14.13 3.00 9.90
N LEU A 189 -13.66 1.76 9.80
CA LEU A 189 -13.99 0.86 8.69
C LEU A 189 -15.47 0.49 8.68
N ALA A 190 -16.03 0.21 9.84
CA ALA A 190 -17.46 -0.14 9.99
C ALA A 190 -18.40 1.00 9.60
N GLN A 191 -17.97 2.26 9.71
CA GLN A 191 -18.75 3.45 9.40
C GLN A 191 -18.56 3.96 7.95
N ALA A 192 -17.49 3.54 7.28
CA ALA A 192 -17.16 4.03 5.96
C ALA A 192 -18.02 3.37 4.86
N ASP A 193 -18.40 4.15 3.86
CA ASP A 193 -18.96 3.65 2.59
C ASP A 193 -17.84 3.22 1.63
N LEU A 194 -16.73 3.94 1.70
CA LEU A 194 -15.53 3.77 0.88
C LEU A 194 -14.30 3.59 1.78
N MET A 195 -13.38 2.73 1.40
CA MET A 195 -12.14 2.51 2.14
C MET A 195 -10.96 2.47 1.18
N MET A 196 -9.96 3.31 1.41
CA MET A 196 -8.69 3.31 0.66
C MET A 196 -7.57 2.73 1.52
N GLY A 197 -6.71 1.97 0.86
CA GLY A 197 -5.52 1.40 1.47
C GLY A 197 -4.50 1.01 0.43
N ASP A 198 -3.43 0.40 0.90
CA ASP A 198 -2.39 -0.16 0.07
C ASP A 198 -2.17 -1.64 0.34
N ARG A 199 -1.57 -2.32 -0.62
CA ARG A 199 -1.18 -3.71 -0.47
C ARG A 199 0.13 -3.97 -1.20
N LEU A 200 1.12 -4.44 -0.46
CA LEU A 200 2.35 -4.98 -1.01
C LEU A 200 2.13 -6.46 -1.34
N ILE A 201 2.42 -6.85 -2.57
CA ILE A 201 2.19 -8.21 -3.06
C ILE A 201 3.47 -9.06 -3.15
N GLY A 202 4.64 -8.44 -3.22
CA GLY A 202 5.93 -9.14 -3.20
C GLY A 202 6.15 -10.09 -4.40
N GLU A 203 6.95 -11.13 -4.17
CA GLU A 203 7.33 -12.10 -5.21
C GLU A 203 6.27 -13.16 -5.51
N ALA A 204 5.32 -13.34 -4.58
CA ALA A 204 4.22 -14.30 -4.73
C ALA A 204 2.86 -13.59 -4.74
N PRO A 205 2.53 -12.84 -5.81
CA PRO A 205 1.40 -11.94 -5.84
C PRO A 205 0.07 -12.67 -5.61
N GLU A 206 -0.14 -13.82 -6.22
CA GLU A 206 -1.38 -14.58 -6.12
C GLU A 206 -1.62 -15.10 -4.70
N TYR A 207 -0.58 -15.67 -4.09
CA TYR A 207 -0.66 -16.10 -2.70
C TYR A 207 -0.96 -14.92 -1.76
N THR A 208 -0.30 -13.79 -1.97
CA THR A 208 -0.51 -12.60 -1.14
C THR A 208 -1.92 -12.03 -1.32
N LEU A 209 -2.45 -12.01 -2.54
CA LEU A 209 -3.80 -11.56 -2.84
C LEU A 209 -4.86 -12.50 -2.23
N GLU A 210 -4.64 -13.81 -2.30
CA GLU A 210 -5.53 -14.78 -1.66
C GLU A 210 -5.53 -14.58 -0.14
N GLN A 211 -4.35 -14.48 0.49
CA GLN A 211 -4.23 -14.23 1.93
C GLN A 211 -4.83 -12.89 2.34
N TRP A 212 -4.75 -11.87 1.48
CA TRP A 212 -5.41 -10.61 1.71
C TRP A 212 -6.92 -10.77 1.83
N LEU A 213 -7.56 -11.48 0.90
CA LEU A 213 -9.00 -11.77 0.96
C LEU A 213 -9.39 -12.58 2.20
N ARG A 214 -8.52 -13.47 2.67
CA ARG A 214 -8.80 -14.36 3.80
C ARG A 214 -8.63 -13.70 5.17
N CYS A 215 -7.58 -12.89 5.32
CA CYS A 215 -7.07 -12.54 6.64
C CYS A 215 -7.16 -11.06 6.96
N ASP A 216 -7.37 -10.18 5.97
CA ASP A 216 -7.41 -8.76 6.24
C ASP A 216 -8.72 -8.36 6.94
N PRO A 217 -8.65 -7.63 8.07
CA PRO A 217 -9.81 -7.19 8.83
C PRO A 217 -10.75 -6.26 8.06
N LEU A 218 -10.32 -5.75 6.92
CA LEU A 218 -11.13 -4.95 6.00
C LEU A 218 -12.35 -5.72 5.48
N TRP A 219 -12.16 -6.96 5.03
CA TRP A 219 -13.16 -7.67 4.25
C TRP A 219 -14.46 -8.00 4.98
N PRO A 220 -14.45 -8.33 6.29
CA PRO A 220 -15.68 -8.45 7.07
C PRO A 220 -16.55 -7.17 7.08
N HIS A 221 -15.93 -6.01 6.87
CA HIS A 221 -16.65 -4.73 6.75
C HIS A 221 -17.15 -4.45 5.33
N VAL A 222 -16.46 -4.98 4.33
CA VAL A 222 -16.86 -4.85 2.91
C VAL A 222 -18.05 -5.74 2.59
N PHE A 223 -18.06 -6.98 3.05
CA PHE A 223 -19.05 -7.98 2.71
C PHE A 223 -20.11 -8.19 3.82
N THR A 224 -21.26 -8.73 3.43
CA THR A 224 -22.15 -9.39 4.38
C THR A 224 -21.51 -10.68 4.87
N ALA A 225 -21.91 -11.16 6.06
CA ALA A 225 -21.37 -12.41 6.61
C ALA A 225 -21.57 -13.61 5.66
N SER A 226 -22.71 -13.70 4.97
CA SER A 226 -22.97 -14.77 4.01
C SER A 226 -22.11 -14.68 2.76
N THR A 227 -21.90 -13.48 2.23
CA THR A 227 -21.03 -13.26 1.07
C THR A 227 -19.59 -13.57 1.41
N TYR A 228 -19.14 -13.17 2.60
CA TYR A 228 -17.77 -13.43 3.05
C TYR A 228 -17.53 -14.93 3.28
N ALA A 229 -18.47 -15.64 3.89
CA ALA A 229 -18.39 -17.09 4.04
C ALA A 229 -18.35 -17.81 2.68
N HIS A 230 -19.14 -17.36 1.70
CA HIS A 230 -19.10 -17.91 0.34
C HIS A 230 -17.74 -17.65 -0.33
N LEU A 231 -17.18 -16.44 -0.17
CA LEU A 231 -15.85 -16.12 -0.68
C LEU A 231 -14.78 -17.09 -0.10
N HIS A 232 -14.81 -17.34 1.21
CA HIS A 232 -13.89 -18.29 1.83
C HIS A 232 -14.03 -19.70 1.25
N SER A 233 -15.26 -20.20 1.10
CA SER A 233 -15.49 -21.51 0.47
C SER A 233 -14.97 -21.56 -0.97
N THR A 234 -15.09 -20.46 -1.72
CA THR A 234 -14.56 -20.36 -3.08
C THR A 234 -13.03 -20.42 -3.06
N LEU A 235 -12.38 -19.69 -2.17
CA LEU A 235 -10.92 -19.70 -2.03
C LEU A 235 -10.41 -21.07 -1.56
N ASP A 236 -11.15 -21.79 -0.69
CA ASP A 236 -10.82 -23.17 -0.31
C ASP A 236 -10.85 -24.12 -1.51
N ALA A 237 -11.85 -23.97 -2.37
CA ALA A 237 -11.93 -24.74 -3.60
C ALA A 237 -10.76 -24.43 -4.55
N VAL A 238 -10.34 -23.17 -4.65
CA VAL A 238 -9.16 -22.76 -5.44
C VAL A 238 -7.89 -23.41 -4.92
N GLN A 239 -7.65 -23.43 -3.60
CA GLN A 239 -6.48 -24.06 -3.01
C GLN A 239 -6.39 -25.57 -3.28
N LEU A 240 -7.51 -26.24 -3.38
CA LEU A 240 -7.58 -27.69 -3.63
C LEU A 240 -7.32 -28.06 -5.08
N MET A 241 -7.26 -27.09 -6.01
CA MET A 241 -6.97 -27.37 -7.42
C MET A 241 -5.50 -27.82 -7.58
N PRO A 242 -5.24 -28.97 -8.22
CA PRO A 242 -3.88 -29.49 -8.33
C PRO A 242 -3.02 -28.71 -9.33
N ASP A 243 -3.64 -28.11 -10.33
CA ASP A 243 -2.98 -27.41 -11.43
C ASP A 243 -2.85 -25.92 -11.13
N GLU A 244 -1.62 -25.39 -11.32
CA GLU A 244 -1.28 -24.01 -11.03
C GLU A 244 -2.01 -23.02 -11.95
N GLU A 245 -2.13 -23.35 -13.24
CA GLU A 245 -2.84 -22.50 -14.21
C GLU A 245 -4.32 -22.39 -13.88
N ASN A 246 -4.95 -23.51 -13.48
CA ASN A 246 -6.33 -23.51 -13.04
C ASN A 246 -6.53 -22.70 -11.76
N ARG A 247 -5.60 -22.80 -10.79
CA ARG A 247 -5.62 -21.94 -9.59
C ARG A 247 -5.51 -20.46 -9.94
N HIS A 248 -4.56 -20.12 -10.81
CA HIS A 248 -4.39 -18.74 -11.31
C HIS A 248 -5.68 -18.20 -11.93
N ASN A 249 -6.25 -18.96 -12.86
CA ASN A 249 -7.48 -18.54 -13.57
C ASN A 249 -8.68 -18.42 -12.62
N ALA A 250 -8.81 -19.32 -11.67
CA ALA A 250 -9.87 -19.28 -10.65
C ALA A 250 -9.72 -18.08 -9.72
N LEU A 251 -8.52 -17.80 -9.23
CA LEU A 251 -8.25 -16.63 -8.40
C LEU A 251 -8.49 -15.33 -9.18
N LYS A 252 -8.03 -15.28 -10.43
CA LYS A 252 -8.30 -14.16 -11.34
C LYS A 252 -9.80 -13.92 -11.48
N ALA A 253 -10.60 -14.97 -11.66
CA ALA A 253 -12.05 -14.86 -11.76
C ALA A 253 -12.68 -14.25 -10.50
N VAL A 254 -12.20 -14.62 -9.30
CA VAL A 254 -12.65 -14.02 -8.04
C VAL A 254 -12.41 -12.51 -8.05
N PHE A 255 -11.19 -12.06 -8.35
CA PHE A 255 -10.87 -10.63 -8.39
C PHE A 255 -11.59 -9.90 -9.51
N THR A 256 -11.73 -10.51 -10.68
CA THR A 256 -12.53 -9.94 -11.77
C THR A 256 -13.97 -9.70 -11.34
N GLN A 257 -14.56 -10.64 -10.60
CA GLN A 257 -15.92 -10.48 -10.08
C GLN A 257 -16.01 -9.36 -9.03
N LEU A 258 -14.98 -9.22 -8.16
CA LEU A 258 -14.93 -8.11 -7.21
C LEU A 258 -14.88 -6.74 -7.91
N MET A 259 -14.09 -6.65 -8.96
CA MET A 259 -13.97 -5.43 -9.77
C MET A 259 -15.26 -5.17 -10.59
N ASP A 260 -15.83 -6.19 -11.22
CA ASP A 260 -17.08 -6.03 -11.99
C ASP A 260 -18.26 -5.60 -11.12
N ASN A 261 -18.32 -6.12 -9.91
CA ASN A 261 -19.29 -5.72 -8.91
C ASN A 261 -18.98 -4.37 -8.25
N ALA A 262 -17.99 -3.63 -8.74
CA ALA A 262 -17.53 -2.36 -8.17
C ALA A 262 -17.25 -2.44 -6.66
N THR A 263 -16.76 -3.59 -6.18
CA THR A 263 -16.39 -3.79 -4.77
C THR A 263 -14.97 -3.37 -4.51
N LEU A 264 -14.11 -3.53 -5.50
CA LEU A 264 -12.68 -3.24 -5.46
C LEU A 264 -12.25 -2.55 -6.75
N THR A 265 -11.41 -1.52 -6.63
CA THR A 265 -10.70 -0.96 -7.78
C THR A 265 -9.25 -0.63 -7.39
N PRO A 266 -8.27 -0.98 -8.23
CA PRO A 266 -6.93 -0.43 -8.11
C PRO A 266 -6.96 1.07 -8.43
N LEU A 267 -6.07 1.81 -7.81
CA LEU A 267 -5.92 3.25 -8.00
C LEU A 267 -4.61 3.56 -8.70
N PHE A 268 -3.52 3.16 -8.10
CA PHE A 268 -2.18 3.37 -8.61
C PHE A 268 -1.21 2.36 -8.02
N ASN A 269 -0.11 2.14 -8.75
CA ASN A 269 1.09 1.48 -8.26
C ASN A 269 2.08 2.55 -7.82
N TYR A 270 2.85 2.27 -6.77
CA TYR A 270 3.90 3.17 -6.34
C TYR A 270 5.26 2.45 -6.36
N HIS A 271 6.30 3.25 -6.59
CA HIS A 271 7.67 2.78 -6.61
C HIS A 271 8.39 3.34 -5.38
N TYR A 272 9.18 2.51 -4.73
CA TYR A 272 10.10 2.98 -3.71
C TYR A 272 11.40 3.44 -4.36
N ARG A 273 11.91 4.55 -3.86
CA ARG A 273 13.23 5.01 -4.21
C ARG A 273 14.07 5.04 -2.93
N ILE A 274 15.24 4.38 -2.98
CA ILE A 274 16.23 4.46 -1.92
C ILE A 274 17.30 5.43 -2.37
N SER A 275 17.62 6.39 -1.53
CA SER A 275 18.84 7.18 -1.65
C SER A 275 19.77 6.87 -0.51
N ALA A 276 21.04 6.70 -0.84
CA ALA A 276 22.09 6.44 0.12
C ALA A 276 23.21 7.47 -0.04
N PRO A 277 23.83 7.94 1.08
CA PRO A 277 24.99 8.82 1.02
C PRO A 277 26.15 8.17 0.28
N PRO A 278 27.13 8.96 -0.22
CA PRO A 278 28.34 8.45 -0.80
C PRO A 278 29.03 7.46 0.13
N GLY A 279 29.50 6.34 -0.43
CA GLY A 279 30.21 5.31 0.32
C GLY A 279 29.35 4.22 0.91
N VAL A 280 28.04 4.37 0.97
CA VAL A 280 27.13 3.27 1.36
C VAL A 280 26.92 2.36 0.15
N ASN A 281 27.18 1.07 0.31
CA ASN A 281 27.07 0.08 -0.76
C ASN A 281 26.17 -1.08 -0.33
N GLY A 282 25.63 -1.83 -1.31
CA GLY A 282 24.89 -3.07 -1.07
C GLY A 282 23.52 -2.91 -0.43
N VAL A 283 23.01 -1.69 -0.27
CA VAL A 283 21.63 -1.48 0.21
C VAL A 283 20.67 -1.69 -0.94
N ARG A 284 19.69 -2.53 -0.74
CA ARG A 284 18.63 -2.81 -1.71
C ARG A 284 17.30 -3.02 -1.01
N LEU A 285 16.22 -2.90 -1.79
CA LEU A 285 14.88 -3.27 -1.32
C LEU A 285 14.59 -4.71 -1.68
N THR A 286 13.95 -5.40 -0.74
CA THR A 286 13.25 -6.63 -1.07
C THR A 286 12.04 -6.32 -1.95
N PRO A 287 11.47 -7.30 -2.67
CA PRO A 287 10.22 -7.12 -3.44
C PRO A 287 9.01 -6.65 -2.61
N ARG A 288 9.09 -6.78 -1.29
CA ARG A 288 8.10 -6.23 -0.35
C ARG A 288 8.37 -4.80 0.10
N GLY A 289 9.39 -4.15 -0.48
CA GLY A 289 9.75 -2.78 -0.10
C GLY A 289 10.50 -2.65 1.23
N TRP A 290 11.02 -3.76 1.80
CA TRP A 290 11.84 -3.74 3.01
C TRP A 290 13.31 -3.59 2.66
N PHE A 291 14.06 -2.93 3.51
CA PHE A 291 15.51 -2.84 3.36
C PHE A 291 16.19 -4.18 3.63
N GLU A 292 17.06 -4.57 2.71
CA GLU A 292 17.98 -5.70 2.87
C GLU A 292 19.35 -5.16 3.28
N PHE A 293 19.73 -5.42 4.52
CA PHE A 293 20.98 -4.91 5.09
C PHE A 293 22.12 -5.95 5.16
N THR A 294 21.83 -7.20 4.85
CA THR A 294 22.81 -8.29 5.00
C THR A 294 24.04 -8.08 4.08
N GLU A 295 23.81 -7.51 2.89
CA GLU A 295 24.84 -7.19 1.91
C GLU A 295 25.34 -5.74 2.00
N ALA A 296 24.78 -4.93 2.89
CA ALA A 296 25.16 -3.52 3.04
C ALA A 296 26.52 -3.38 3.73
N TRP A 297 27.33 -2.46 3.24
CA TRP A 297 28.65 -2.19 3.80
C TRP A 297 29.09 -0.75 3.62
N LEU A 298 29.99 -0.32 4.49
CA LEU A 298 30.67 0.97 4.46
C LEU A 298 32.17 0.73 4.21
N PRO A 299 32.82 1.53 3.36
CA PRO A 299 34.27 1.48 3.25
C PRO A 299 34.91 1.83 4.58
N THR A 300 35.96 1.12 4.92
CA THR A 300 36.77 1.48 6.10
C THR A 300 37.32 2.88 5.89
N PRO A 301 37.24 3.81 6.86
CA PRO A 301 37.88 5.11 6.73
C PRO A 301 39.36 4.88 6.41
N SER A 302 39.85 5.48 5.34
CA SER A 302 41.28 5.51 5.06
C SER A 302 41.98 6.20 6.24
N GLN A 303 42.88 5.48 6.91
CA GLN A 303 43.74 6.02 7.97
C GLN A 303 44.64 7.12 7.45
#